data_8ccb55117b721eebb2afb371f9021b51
#
_entry.id   8ccb55117b721eebb2afb371f9021b51
#
_cell.length_a   1.000
_cell.length_b   1.000
_cell.length_c   1.000
_cell.angle_alpha   90.00
_cell.angle_beta   90.00
_cell.angle_gamma   90.00
#
_symmetry.space_group_name_H-M   'P 1'
#
loop_
_entity.id
_entity.type
_entity.pdbx_description
1 polymer ?
#
loop_
_entity_poly.entity_id
_entity_poly.type
_entity_poly.pdbx_seq_one_letter_code
_entity_poly.pdbx_strand_id
1 'polypeptide(L)'
;DKNHPFDNKVISGEYPPGSPFKIITGTAALDLKKVTPEEMIFDSGKHWLIDKRNAEGEALGWLNFNKALAKSDNVYFYEMGNRVGIEGLVKYAGYFGIGEKTGINLVGEASGNMASPAYKRKVYDEDWYLGETFDAAIGQSFTLVTPLQMAVMLSEVANGGIKYRPYVASRIDNKD
;
A
#
# COMPACT_ATOMS: atom_id res chain seq x y z
N ASP A 1 -19.16 17.23 2.37
CA ASP A 1 -19.59 17.15 0.97
C ASP A 1 -21.05 17.57 0.86
N LYS A 2 -21.35 18.54 -0.01
CA LYS A 2 -22.73 19.06 -0.16
C LYS A 2 -23.71 17.98 -0.68
N ASN A 3 -23.20 16.95 -1.36
CA ASN A 3 -24.02 15.93 -1.99
C ASN A 3 -24.19 14.66 -1.15
N HIS A 4 -23.31 14.43 -0.16
CA HIS A 4 -23.31 13.23 0.68
C HIS A 4 -22.85 13.57 2.10
N PRO A 5 -23.64 14.37 2.86
CA PRO A 5 -23.23 14.88 4.17
C PRO A 5 -23.15 13.79 5.25
N PHE A 6 -23.77 12.63 5.03
CA PHE A 6 -23.78 11.51 5.97
C PHE A 6 -22.78 10.41 5.64
N ASP A 7 -22.05 10.52 4.50
CA ASP A 7 -21.03 9.55 4.14
C ASP A 7 -19.78 9.78 4.97
N ASN A 8 -19.46 8.82 5.81
CA ASN A 8 -18.20 8.83 6.56
C ASN A 8 -17.05 8.34 5.68
N LYS A 9 -16.50 9.24 4.86
CA LYS A 9 -15.42 8.94 3.90
C LYS A 9 -14.17 8.35 4.55
N VAL A 10 -13.98 8.52 5.85
CA VAL A 10 -12.83 7.96 6.58
C VAL A 10 -12.89 6.43 6.62
N ILE A 11 -14.10 5.87 6.72
CA ILE A 11 -14.31 4.43 6.83
C ILE A 11 -14.94 3.80 5.58
N SER A 12 -15.59 4.59 4.71
CA SER A 12 -16.29 4.08 3.54
C SER A 12 -15.73 4.57 2.20
N GLY A 13 -14.95 5.66 2.19
CA GLY A 13 -14.29 6.12 0.98
C GLY A 13 -13.09 5.25 0.64
N GLU A 14 -13.02 4.77 -0.59
CA GLU A 14 -11.94 3.89 -1.07
C GLU A 14 -11.10 4.62 -2.11
N TYR A 15 -9.80 4.71 -1.88
CA TYR A 15 -8.85 5.46 -2.69
C TYR A 15 -7.57 4.67 -2.94
N PRO A 16 -6.87 4.88 -4.07
CA PRO A 16 -5.53 4.33 -4.24
C PRO A 16 -4.60 4.85 -3.15
N PRO A 17 -3.87 3.98 -2.43
CA PRO A 17 -2.99 4.40 -1.35
C PRO A 17 -1.80 5.25 -1.82
N GLY A 18 -1.34 5.03 -3.04
CA GLY A 18 -0.15 5.70 -3.56
C GLY A 18 1.11 5.40 -2.77
N SER A 19 2.03 6.37 -2.73
CA SER A 19 3.37 6.22 -2.13
C SER A 19 3.43 5.71 -0.69
N PRO A 20 2.48 5.92 0.21
CA PRO A 20 2.47 5.24 1.51
C PRO A 20 2.51 3.71 1.43
N PHE A 21 2.02 3.12 0.35
CA PHE A 21 2.10 1.67 0.11
C PHE A 21 3.54 1.16 -0.05
N LYS A 22 4.49 2.04 -0.43
CA LYS A 22 5.92 1.72 -0.52
C LYS A 22 6.51 1.21 0.81
N ILE A 23 5.90 1.56 1.93
CA ILE A 23 6.24 1.00 3.24
C ILE A 23 5.99 -0.52 3.26
N ILE A 24 4.84 -0.96 2.75
CA ILE A 24 4.48 -2.38 2.65
C ILE A 24 5.44 -3.10 1.69
N THR A 25 5.64 -2.53 0.49
CA THR A 25 6.55 -3.06 -0.52
C THR A 25 7.99 -3.17 0.02
N GLY A 26 8.44 -2.13 0.71
CA GLY A 26 9.76 -2.10 1.33
C GLY A 26 9.92 -3.13 2.44
N THR A 27 8.91 -3.25 3.31
CA THR A 27 8.89 -4.28 4.35
C THR A 27 8.97 -5.68 3.75
N ALA A 28 8.18 -5.95 2.71
CA ALA A 28 8.22 -7.22 1.99
C ALA A 28 9.61 -7.49 1.38
N ALA A 29 10.21 -6.49 0.74
CA ALA A 29 11.52 -6.64 0.11
C ALA A 29 12.64 -6.92 1.12
N LEU A 30 12.63 -6.24 2.27
CA LEU A 30 13.61 -6.43 3.34
C LEU A 30 13.43 -7.79 4.04
N ASP A 31 12.22 -8.12 4.45
CA ASP A 31 11.94 -9.36 5.19
C ASP A 31 12.17 -10.62 4.33
N LEU A 32 11.80 -10.57 3.05
CA LEU A 32 12.09 -11.63 2.07
C LEU A 32 13.56 -11.64 1.61
N LYS A 33 14.41 -10.76 2.15
CA LYS A 33 15.84 -10.64 1.78
C LYS A 33 16.05 -10.40 0.28
N LYS A 34 15.13 -9.69 -0.35
CA LYS A 34 15.24 -9.29 -1.78
C LYS A 34 16.12 -8.06 -1.99
N VAL A 35 16.41 -7.34 -0.91
CA VAL A 35 17.27 -6.17 -0.84
C VAL A 35 17.84 -6.06 0.57
N THR A 36 19.02 -5.45 0.71
CA THR A 36 19.53 -4.98 2.01
C THR A 36 19.37 -3.46 2.13
N PRO A 37 19.33 -2.89 3.34
CA PRO A 37 19.22 -1.44 3.52
C PRO A 37 20.34 -0.65 2.85
N GLU A 38 21.52 -1.26 2.71
CA GLU A 38 22.76 -0.66 2.15
C GLU A 38 22.88 -0.84 0.63
N GLU A 39 22.13 -1.77 0.05
CA GLU A 39 22.20 -2.05 -1.38
C GLU A 39 21.86 -0.80 -2.20
N MET A 40 22.76 -0.46 -3.12
CA MET A 40 22.61 0.70 -4.00
C MET A 40 21.99 0.27 -5.32
N ILE A 41 20.87 0.93 -5.69
CA ILE A 41 20.21 0.75 -6.99
C ILE A 41 20.28 2.09 -7.73
N PHE A 42 20.58 2.02 -9.02
CA PHE A 42 20.70 3.20 -9.86
C PHE A 42 19.35 3.57 -10.48
N ASP A 43 18.87 4.76 -10.16
CA ASP A 43 17.71 5.36 -10.80
C ASP A 43 18.17 6.29 -11.94
N SER A 44 17.86 5.90 -13.17
CA SER A 44 18.09 6.70 -14.38
C SER A 44 16.89 7.57 -14.76
N GLY A 45 15.86 7.68 -13.90
CA GLY A 45 14.58 8.30 -14.20
C GLY A 45 13.56 7.32 -14.82
N LYS A 46 14.02 6.11 -15.18
CA LYS A 46 13.20 5.08 -15.82
C LYS A 46 13.64 3.68 -15.36
N HIS A 47 12.68 2.78 -15.17
CA HIS A 47 12.98 1.39 -14.85
C HIS A 47 13.56 0.65 -16.06
N TRP A 48 14.59 -0.17 -15.84
CA TRP A 48 15.36 -0.82 -16.90
C TRP A 48 14.57 -1.87 -17.71
N LEU A 49 13.57 -2.52 -17.07
CA LEU A 49 12.79 -3.60 -17.69
C LEU A 49 11.51 -3.08 -18.37
N ILE A 50 10.94 -1.97 -17.91
CA ILE A 50 9.62 -1.50 -18.33
C ILE A 50 9.62 0.01 -18.44
N ASP A 51 8.79 0.57 -19.34
CA ASP A 51 8.66 2.02 -19.51
C ASP A 51 7.81 2.66 -18.40
N LYS A 52 8.34 2.61 -17.17
CA LYS A 52 7.79 3.28 -16.00
C LYS A 52 8.83 4.20 -15.40
N ARG A 53 8.39 5.37 -14.94
CA ARG A 53 9.25 6.51 -14.57
C ARG A 53 8.86 7.08 -13.22
N ASN A 54 9.74 7.91 -12.67
CA ASN A 54 9.37 8.79 -11.57
C ASN A 54 8.29 9.78 -11.98
N ALA A 55 7.52 10.28 -11.00
CA ALA A 55 6.35 11.13 -11.25
C ALA A 55 6.68 12.39 -12.06
N GLU A 56 7.82 13.01 -11.80
CA GLU A 56 8.31 14.21 -12.50
C GLU A 56 9.37 13.87 -13.55
N GLY A 57 9.67 12.57 -13.76
CA GLY A 57 10.65 12.11 -14.73
C GLY A 57 12.10 12.37 -14.32
N GLU A 58 12.35 12.79 -13.07
CA GLU A 58 13.69 13.00 -12.56
C GLU A 58 14.48 11.70 -12.43
N ALA A 59 15.79 11.77 -12.60
CA ALA A 59 16.77 10.72 -12.34
C ALA A 59 17.51 11.03 -11.03
N LEU A 60 17.36 10.18 -10.02
CA LEU A 60 17.92 10.44 -8.68
C LEU A 60 19.28 9.77 -8.45
N GLY A 61 19.77 9.00 -9.45
CA GLY A 61 21.09 8.37 -9.39
C GLY A 61 21.13 7.18 -8.42
N TRP A 62 22.25 7.02 -7.71
CA TRP A 62 22.43 5.92 -6.78
C TRP A 62 21.69 6.13 -5.46
N LEU A 63 20.75 5.25 -5.17
CA LEU A 63 19.92 5.27 -3.97
C LEU A 63 20.04 3.94 -3.22
N ASN A 64 20.18 4.03 -1.89
CA ASN A 64 19.90 2.92 -1.01
C ASN A 64 18.43 2.97 -0.53
N PHE A 65 17.99 1.95 0.21
CA PHE A 65 16.62 1.84 0.70
C PHE A 65 16.12 3.11 1.40
N ASN A 66 16.90 3.64 2.35
CA ASN A 66 16.49 4.81 3.14
C ASN A 66 16.33 6.06 2.29
N LYS A 67 17.25 6.30 1.36
CA LYS A 67 17.17 7.44 0.44
C LYS A 67 15.99 7.30 -0.53
N ALA A 68 15.78 6.10 -1.07
CA ALA A 68 14.68 5.82 -1.99
C ALA A 68 13.31 6.03 -1.31
N LEU A 69 13.16 5.58 -0.06
CA LEU A 69 11.94 5.78 0.70
C LEU A 69 11.73 7.28 1.04
N ALA A 70 12.77 7.97 1.50
CA ALA A 70 12.71 9.39 1.82
C ALA A 70 12.41 10.29 0.61
N LYS A 71 12.88 9.89 -0.58
CA LYS A 71 12.60 10.59 -1.85
C LYS A 71 11.33 10.13 -2.53
N SER A 72 10.70 9.08 -1.98
CA SER A 72 9.54 8.44 -2.61
C SER A 72 9.80 8.00 -4.05
N ASP A 73 11.01 7.48 -4.32
CA ASP A 73 11.46 7.07 -5.64
C ASP A 73 10.59 5.93 -6.20
N ASN A 74 9.99 6.14 -7.37
CA ASN A 74 9.16 5.10 -7.99
C ASN A 74 10.01 4.02 -8.64
N VAL A 75 11.11 4.38 -9.29
CA VAL A 75 11.98 3.44 -10.03
C VAL A 75 12.57 2.41 -9.07
N TYR A 76 13.03 2.85 -7.89
CA TYR A 76 13.48 1.94 -6.83
C TYR A 76 12.37 0.97 -6.41
N PHE A 77 11.17 1.49 -6.16
CA PHE A 77 10.06 0.65 -5.68
C PHE A 77 9.41 -0.20 -6.78
N TYR A 78 9.52 0.16 -8.05
CA TYR A 78 9.25 -0.76 -9.16
C TYR A 78 10.20 -1.97 -9.13
N GLU A 79 11.51 -1.74 -8.92
CA GLU A 79 12.46 -2.83 -8.76
C GLU A 79 12.16 -3.70 -7.54
N MET A 80 11.73 -3.10 -6.41
CA MET A 80 11.28 -3.89 -5.26
C MET A 80 10.06 -4.75 -5.61
N GLY A 81 9.08 -4.19 -6.32
CA GLY A 81 7.92 -4.93 -6.81
C GLY A 81 8.30 -6.08 -7.74
N ASN A 82 9.27 -5.85 -8.63
CA ASN A 82 9.82 -6.87 -9.51
C ASN A 82 10.44 -8.04 -8.73
N ARG A 83 11.25 -7.75 -7.71
CA ARG A 83 11.94 -8.75 -6.89
C ARG A 83 11.01 -9.51 -5.93
N VAL A 84 10.02 -8.84 -5.39
CA VAL A 84 9.03 -9.41 -4.45
C VAL A 84 7.98 -10.22 -5.18
N GLY A 85 7.52 -9.72 -6.33
CA GLY A 85 6.40 -10.28 -7.09
C GLY A 85 5.04 -9.97 -6.49
N ILE A 86 3.98 -10.13 -7.29
CA ILE A 86 2.61 -9.78 -6.86
C ILE A 86 2.13 -10.62 -5.68
N GLU A 87 2.48 -11.90 -5.62
CA GLU A 87 2.07 -12.78 -4.52
C GLU A 87 2.68 -12.33 -3.18
N GLY A 88 3.96 -11.91 -3.21
CA GLY A 88 4.62 -11.33 -2.06
C GLY A 88 3.95 -10.02 -1.62
N LEU A 89 3.65 -9.13 -2.55
CA LEU A 89 2.95 -7.87 -2.27
C LEU A 89 1.58 -8.13 -1.63
N VAL A 90 0.79 -9.04 -2.19
CA VAL A 90 -0.54 -9.43 -1.65
C VAL A 90 -0.42 -9.98 -0.22
N LYS A 91 0.54 -10.88 0.00
CA LYS A 91 0.79 -11.47 1.32
C LYS A 91 1.11 -10.40 2.38
N TYR A 92 2.05 -9.50 2.07
CA TYR A 92 2.45 -8.45 3.02
C TYR A 92 1.37 -7.38 3.19
N ALA A 93 0.64 -7.03 2.13
CA ALA A 93 -0.52 -6.15 2.24
C ALA A 93 -1.58 -6.71 3.21
N GLY A 94 -1.82 -8.02 3.17
CA GLY A 94 -2.70 -8.71 4.12
C GLY A 94 -2.21 -8.62 5.57
N TYR A 95 -0.91 -8.73 5.83
CA TYR A 95 -0.37 -8.52 7.19
C TYR A 95 -0.70 -7.13 7.74
N PHE A 96 -0.65 -6.11 6.90
CA PHE A 96 -1.05 -4.73 7.24
C PHE A 96 -2.57 -4.48 7.16
N GLY A 97 -3.39 -5.50 6.88
CA GLY A 97 -4.85 -5.39 6.84
C GLY A 97 -5.42 -4.69 5.61
N ILE A 98 -4.65 -4.60 4.53
CA ILE A 98 -5.15 -4.08 3.26
C ILE A 98 -6.11 -5.10 2.63
N GLY A 99 -7.30 -4.64 2.24
CA GLY A 99 -8.36 -5.51 1.72
C GLY A 99 -9.27 -6.10 2.80
N GLU A 100 -9.09 -5.70 4.06
CA GLU A 100 -9.88 -6.15 5.20
C GLU A 100 -10.41 -4.97 6.01
N LYS A 101 -11.58 -5.13 6.64
CA LYS A 101 -12.11 -4.13 7.59
C LYS A 101 -11.20 -4.00 8.80
N THR A 102 -11.00 -2.78 9.29
CA THR A 102 -10.23 -2.53 10.52
C THR A 102 -10.95 -3.03 11.77
N GLY A 103 -12.26 -3.26 11.66
CA GLY A 103 -13.11 -3.69 12.74
C GLY A 103 -13.52 -2.55 13.69
N ILE A 104 -13.44 -1.30 13.24
CA ILE A 104 -13.99 -0.16 13.99
C ILE A 104 -15.48 -0.39 14.26
N ASN A 105 -15.93 -0.01 15.45
CA ASN A 105 -17.31 -0.22 15.86
C ASN A 105 -18.26 0.86 15.29
N LEU A 106 -18.25 1.00 13.95
CA LEU A 106 -19.12 1.90 13.20
C LEU A 106 -19.73 1.16 12.00
N VAL A 107 -20.92 1.57 11.60
CA VAL A 107 -21.63 1.01 10.45
C VAL A 107 -21.10 1.59 9.15
N GLY A 108 -21.04 0.76 8.09
CA GLY A 108 -20.67 1.23 6.75
C GLY A 108 -19.17 1.21 6.47
N GLU A 109 -18.37 0.51 7.28
CA GLU A 109 -16.96 0.33 7.00
C GLU A 109 -16.74 -0.48 5.70
N ALA A 110 -15.96 0.06 4.76
CA ALA A 110 -15.51 -0.63 3.55
C ALA A 110 -14.23 -1.43 3.83
N SER A 111 -14.06 -2.53 3.09
CA SER A 111 -12.88 -3.40 3.21
C SER A 111 -11.70 -2.95 2.35
N GLY A 112 -11.93 -2.06 1.38
CA GLY A 112 -10.93 -1.82 0.36
C GLY A 112 -10.71 -3.04 -0.54
N ASN A 113 -9.63 -2.99 -1.30
CA ASN A 113 -9.21 -4.09 -2.17
C ASN A 113 -7.69 -4.10 -2.33
N MET A 114 -7.08 -5.27 -2.36
CA MET A 114 -5.69 -5.44 -2.79
C MET A 114 -5.66 -5.94 -4.23
N ALA A 115 -4.92 -5.22 -5.07
CA ALA A 115 -4.65 -5.62 -6.45
C ALA A 115 -4.00 -7.02 -6.49
N SER A 116 -4.59 -7.93 -7.25
CA SER A 116 -4.09 -9.30 -7.37
C SER A 116 -4.56 -9.96 -8.67
N PRO A 117 -3.85 -11.00 -9.15
CA PRO A 117 -4.33 -11.81 -10.27
C PRO A 117 -5.73 -12.38 -10.05
N ALA A 118 -6.02 -12.85 -8.83
CA ALA A 118 -7.33 -13.39 -8.48
C ALA A 118 -8.44 -12.33 -8.55
N TYR A 119 -8.16 -11.12 -8.05
CA TYR A 119 -9.11 -10.02 -8.16
C TYR A 119 -9.37 -9.64 -9.61
N LYS A 120 -8.31 -9.47 -10.41
CA LYS A 120 -8.44 -9.08 -11.80
C LYS A 120 -9.22 -10.12 -12.61
N ARG A 121 -8.91 -11.40 -12.44
CA ARG A 121 -9.64 -12.49 -13.09
C ARG A 121 -11.13 -12.50 -12.70
N LYS A 122 -11.43 -12.29 -11.43
CA LYS A 122 -12.81 -12.30 -10.91
C LYS A 122 -13.65 -11.13 -11.44
N VAL A 123 -13.05 -9.92 -11.53
CA VAL A 123 -13.81 -8.68 -11.82
C VAL A 123 -13.81 -8.34 -13.30
N TYR A 124 -12.69 -8.59 -14.00
CA TYR A 124 -12.49 -8.18 -15.38
C TYR A 124 -12.37 -9.34 -16.36
N ASP A 125 -12.26 -10.59 -15.86
CA ASP A 125 -11.99 -11.81 -16.65
C ASP A 125 -10.72 -11.72 -17.52
N GLU A 126 -9.71 -11.06 -16.97
CA GLU A 126 -8.43 -10.80 -17.64
C GLU A 126 -7.27 -11.42 -16.88
N ASP A 127 -6.17 -11.70 -17.61
CA ASP A 127 -4.91 -12.14 -17.03
C ASP A 127 -4.14 -10.97 -16.41
N TRP A 128 -3.27 -11.30 -15.45
CA TRP A 128 -2.38 -10.35 -14.81
C TRP A 128 -1.16 -10.08 -15.67
N TYR A 129 -0.78 -8.82 -15.81
CA TYR A 129 0.41 -8.41 -16.53
C TYR A 129 1.49 -7.88 -15.57
N LEU A 130 2.75 -8.08 -15.93
CA LEU A 130 3.90 -7.63 -15.13
C LEU A 130 3.83 -6.14 -14.76
N GLY A 131 3.39 -5.29 -15.70
CA GLY A 131 3.22 -3.86 -15.47
C GLY A 131 2.29 -3.52 -14.30
N GLU A 132 1.30 -4.36 -14.02
CA GLU A 132 0.37 -4.18 -12.92
C GLU A 132 1.02 -4.50 -11.56
N THR A 133 2.01 -5.40 -11.53
CA THR A 133 2.84 -5.63 -10.34
C THR A 133 3.65 -4.39 -9.97
N PHE A 134 4.20 -3.70 -10.97
CA PHE A 134 4.94 -2.45 -10.75
C PHE A 134 4.02 -1.35 -10.21
N ASP A 135 2.81 -1.21 -10.78
CA ASP A 135 1.84 -0.24 -10.27
C ASP A 135 1.37 -0.57 -8.86
N ALA A 136 1.11 -1.85 -8.58
CA ALA A 136 0.73 -2.31 -7.24
C ALA A 136 1.83 -2.02 -6.20
N ALA A 137 3.11 -2.15 -6.57
CA ALA A 137 4.25 -1.90 -5.68
C ALA A 137 4.35 -0.45 -5.19
N ILE A 138 3.76 0.50 -5.90
CA ILE A 138 3.71 1.92 -5.50
C ILE A 138 2.29 2.37 -5.07
N GLY A 139 1.41 1.39 -4.77
CA GLY A 139 0.07 1.66 -4.28
C GLY A 139 -0.91 2.19 -5.33
N GLN A 140 -0.73 1.78 -6.56
CA GLN A 140 -1.62 2.04 -7.69
C GLN A 140 -2.27 0.74 -8.19
N SER A 141 -2.65 0.68 -9.48
CA SER A 141 -3.42 -0.41 -10.05
C SER A 141 -4.82 -0.50 -9.42
N PHE A 142 -5.28 -1.70 -9.09
CA PHE A 142 -6.60 -1.97 -8.52
C PHE A 142 -6.62 -1.89 -6.98
N THR A 143 -5.53 -1.48 -6.33
CA THR A 143 -5.49 -1.37 -4.87
C THR A 143 -6.27 -0.16 -4.41
N LEU A 144 -7.25 -0.39 -3.54
CA LEU A 144 -8.09 0.63 -2.92
C LEU A 144 -8.12 0.45 -1.41
N VAL A 145 -7.99 1.54 -0.69
CA VAL A 145 -7.96 1.54 0.79
C VAL A 145 -8.80 2.68 1.35
N THR A 146 -9.31 2.51 2.55
CA THR A 146 -9.92 3.62 3.29
C THR A 146 -8.84 4.44 4.02
N PRO A 147 -9.08 5.74 4.28
CA PRO A 147 -8.19 6.54 5.12
C PRO A 147 -7.91 5.91 6.49
N LEU A 148 -8.89 5.22 7.08
CA LEU A 148 -8.72 4.53 8.35
C LEU A 148 -7.76 3.34 8.24
N GLN A 149 -7.84 2.53 7.18
CA GLN A 149 -6.87 1.45 6.94
C GLN A 149 -5.45 1.99 6.86
N MET A 150 -5.24 3.12 6.17
CA MET A 150 -3.92 3.75 6.09
C MET A 150 -3.44 4.26 7.45
N ALA A 151 -4.32 4.83 8.27
CA ALA A 151 -3.97 5.25 9.62
C ALA A 151 -3.60 4.06 10.52
N VAL A 152 -4.33 2.95 10.43
CA VAL A 152 -4.03 1.70 11.15
C VAL A 152 -2.67 1.15 10.73
N MET A 153 -2.40 1.04 9.41
CA MET A 153 -1.12 0.60 8.86
C MET A 153 0.05 1.45 9.38
N LEU A 154 -0.08 2.78 9.34
CA LEU A 154 0.97 3.67 9.82
C LEU A 154 1.17 3.58 11.34
N SER A 155 0.08 3.39 12.11
CA SER A 155 0.18 3.19 13.55
C SER A 155 0.88 1.89 13.90
N GLU A 156 0.67 0.84 13.13
CA GLU A 156 1.34 -0.47 13.27
C GLU A 156 2.86 -0.34 13.05
N VAL A 157 3.27 0.39 12.02
CA VAL A 157 4.69 0.71 11.80
C VAL A 157 5.28 1.51 12.96
N ALA A 158 4.56 2.55 13.42
CA ALA A 158 5.04 3.46 14.46
C ALA A 158 5.18 2.81 15.85
N ASN A 159 4.41 1.76 16.13
CA ASN A 159 4.40 1.09 17.43
C ASN A 159 5.18 -0.23 17.48
N GLY A 160 5.95 -0.53 16.44
CA GLY A 160 6.78 -1.74 16.39
C GLY A 160 6.05 -3.00 15.93
N GLY A 161 4.98 -2.86 15.14
CA GLY A 161 4.31 -3.98 14.47
C GLY A 161 3.07 -4.52 15.18
N ILE A 162 2.51 -3.78 16.14
CA ILE A 162 1.30 -4.20 16.84
C ILE A 162 0.07 -3.59 16.16
N LYS A 163 -0.79 -4.44 15.60
CA LYS A 163 -2.05 -4.04 14.99
C LYS A 163 -3.14 -3.85 16.04
N TYR A 164 -3.57 -2.62 16.23
CA TYR A 164 -4.68 -2.30 17.13
C TYR A 164 -5.99 -2.16 16.35
N ARG A 165 -7.06 -2.67 16.95
CA ARG A 165 -8.40 -2.39 16.48
C ARG A 165 -8.79 -0.96 16.87
N PRO A 166 -9.15 -0.09 15.93
CA PRO A 166 -9.59 1.27 16.25
C PRO A 166 -10.96 1.26 16.92
N TYR A 167 -11.21 2.22 17.78
CA TYR A 167 -12.51 2.42 18.43
C TYR A 167 -12.78 3.92 18.63
N VAL A 168 -14.04 4.29 18.75
CA VAL A 168 -14.47 5.69 18.97
C VAL A 168 -14.80 5.93 20.46
N ALA A 169 -15.48 4.96 21.10
CA ALA A 169 -15.87 5.07 22.50
C ALA A 169 -15.01 4.12 23.36
N SER A 170 -14.25 4.68 24.31
CA SER A 170 -13.44 3.89 25.26
C SER A 170 -14.28 3.30 26.40
N ARG A 171 -15.41 3.94 26.74
CA ARG A 171 -16.28 3.53 27.82
C ARG A 171 -17.70 4.07 27.59
N ILE A 172 -18.70 3.29 27.97
CA ILE A 172 -20.09 3.67 28.04
C ILE A 172 -20.55 3.43 29.47
N ASP A 173 -20.92 4.49 30.18
CA ASP A 173 -21.50 4.38 31.52
C ASP A 173 -23.02 4.46 31.38
N ASN A 174 -23.74 3.38 31.69
CA ASN A 174 -25.16 3.40 31.86
C ASN A 174 -25.47 4.08 33.20
N LYS A 175 -26.24 5.15 33.17
CA LYS A 175 -26.92 5.63 34.38
C LYS A 175 -28.16 4.77 34.55
N ASP A 176 -28.15 3.90 35.56
CA ASP A 176 -29.37 3.27 36.07
C ASP A 176 -30.37 4.32 36.55
#